data_69d5b355d7f5d6abca009ae8721bffc7
#
_entry.id   69d5b355d7f5d6abca009ae8721bffc7
#
_cell.length_a   1.000
_cell.length_b   1.000
_cell.length_c   1.000
_cell.angle_alpha   90.00
_cell.angle_beta   90.00
_cell.angle_gamma   90.00
#
_symmetry.space_group_name_H-M   'P 1'
#
loop_
_entity.id
_entity.type
_entity.pdbx_description
1 polymer ?
#
loop_
_entity_poly.entity_id
_entity_poly.type
_entity_poly.pdbx_seq_one_letter_code
_entity_poly.pdbx_strand_id
1 'polypeptide(L)'
;MRSLVLIVLLCLRIATAAPLAAQDGHLLELTPYEWPKEFVDEMRTSMPEVDSLLAAVNIYRITYLSDGLKVKGFLAEPAKAGRYPSIIYNRGGNREFGKIGPGQLLFHVVSIARLGYVVVASQYRGNDGGEGQEEFGGADVNDVLNLLPVLGQVPSADTARIGMFGGSRGGLMTYLALTRTDRIKAAVVLAGMTDAVRSIALRPEMGTGVYAELMPGYATNRDSVLSTRSPVQWAERLCPVTPILLVHGTADRRVSPSDALDMADRLYTLKRPFRMLLFEGGDHSLTEFRKEADDATRAFLDRYVRDGLPWPSMEPHGR
;
A
#
# COMPACT_ATOMS: atom_id res chain seq x y z
N MET A 1 38.27 10.41 -75.16
CA MET A 1 37.73 10.97 -73.92
C MET A 1 36.71 9.98 -73.37
N ARG A 2 37.05 9.23 -72.31
CA ARG A 2 36.15 8.25 -71.69
C ARG A 2 35.72 8.85 -70.35
N SER A 3 34.45 9.19 -70.21
CA SER A 3 33.85 9.71 -68.99
C SER A 3 33.59 8.58 -67.99
N LEU A 4 34.20 8.67 -66.82
CA LEU A 4 34.06 7.76 -65.71
C LEU A 4 32.85 8.24 -64.89
N VAL A 5 31.75 7.46 -64.84
CA VAL A 5 30.59 7.73 -63.99
C VAL A 5 30.85 7.06 -62.62
N LEU A 6 31.02 7.88 -61.61
CA LEU A 6 31.19 7.42 -60.21
C LEU A 6 29.81 7.24 -59.56
N ILE A 7 29.40 5.98 -59.34
CA ILE A 7 28.21 5.67 -58.59
C ILE A 7 28.55 5.66 -57.10
N VAL A 8 28.05 6.67 -56.37
CA VAL A 8 28.15 6.72 -54.91
C VAL A 8 26.95 5.95 -54.32
N LEU A 9 27.20 4.75 -53.81
CA LEU A 9 26.24 3.99 -53.03
C LEU A 9 26.11 4.63 -51.62
N LEU A 10 24.99 5.31 -51.39
CA LEU A 10 24.63 5.83 -50.07
C LEU A 10 24.01 4.70 -49.23
N CYS A 11 24.81 4.06 -48.37
CA CYS A 11 24.28 3.09 -47.40
C CYS A 11 23.50 3.79 -46.33
N LEU A 12 22.18 3.78 -46.45
CA LEU A 12 21.26 4.23 -45.39
C LEU A 12 21.32 3.21 -44.23
N ARG A 13 22.03 3.53 -43.16
CA ARG A 13 21.96 2.76 -41.90
C ARG A 13 20.64 3.11 -41.21
N ILE A 14 19.65 2.22 -41.33
CA ILE A 14 18.46 2.27 -40.49
C ILE A 14 18.90 1.87 -39.09
N ALA A 15 19.10 2.87 -38.20
CA ALA A 15 19.27 2.62 -36.79
C ALA A 15 17.92 2.13 -36.26
N THR A 16 17.79 0.82 -36.05
CA THR A 16 16.68 0.28 -35.26
C THR A 16 16.86 0.78 -33.82
N ALA A 17 16.06 1.76 -33.42
CA ALA A 17 15.99 2.16 -32.02
C ALA A 17 15.59 0.91 -31.21
N ALA A 18 16.46 0.47 -30.31
CA ALA A 18 16.10 -0.55 -29.34
C ALA A 18 14.86 -0.05 -28.59
N PRO A 19 13.84 -0.91 -28.35
CA PRO A 19 12.70 -0.49 -27.56
C PRO A 19 13.22 0.03 -26.22
N LEU A 20 12.80 1.24 -25.84
CA LEU A 20 13.09 1.75 -24.50
C LEU A 20 12.63 0.67 -23.50
N ALA A 21 13.56 0.22 -22.64
CA ALA A 21 13.21 -0.69 -21.57
C ALA A 21 12.09 -0.03 -20.76
N ALA A 22 10.99 -0.74 -20.56
CA ALA A 22 9.87 -0.21 -19.79
C ALA A 22 10.36 0.14 -18.39
N GLN A 23 10.06 1.36 -17.93
CA GLN A 23 10.50 1.88 -16.64
C GLN A 23 9.67 1.26 -15.50
N ASP A 24 10.25 1.23 -14.32
CA ASP A 24 9.52 0.85 -13.10
C ASP A 24 8.23 1.67 -12.94
N GLY A 25 7.17 0.99 -12.51
CA GLY A 25 5.82 1.54 -12.46
C GLY A 25 5.09 1.56 -13.80
N HIS A 26 5.67 1.00 -14.88
CA HIS A 26 4.94 0.82 -16.14
C HIS A 26 3.85 -0.24 -15.97
N LEU A 27 2.61 0.13 -16.30
CA LEU A 27 1.45 -0.76 -16.29
C LEU A 27 1.50 -1.65 -17.55
N LEU A 28 1.74 -2.94 -17.34
CA LEU A 28 1.86 -3.92 -18.43
C LEU A 28 0.51 -4.51 -18.83
N GLU A 29 -0.34 -4.77 -17.84
CA GLU A 29 -1.64 -5.41 -18.03
C GLU A 29 -2.69 -4.76 -17.13
N LEU A 30 -3.88 -4.60 -17.67
CA LEU A 30 -5.08 -4.14 -16.97
C LEU A 30 -6.26 -4.98 -17.50
N THR A 31 -6.72 -5.96 -16.70
CA THR A 31 -7.80 -6.88 -17.09
C THR A 31 -8.95 -6.80 -16.09
N PRO A 32 -10.22 -6.72 -16.54
CA PRO A 32 -11.35 -6.74 -15.62
C PRO A 32 -11.28 -7.93 -14.67
N TYR A 33 -11.63 -7.69 -13.40
CA TYR A 33 -11.70 -8.74 -12.39
C TYR A 33 -13.06 -9.42 -12.43
N GLU A 34 -13.07 -10.73 -12.61
CA GLU A 34 -14.27 -11.53 -12.53
C GLU A 34 -14.43 -12.09 -11.12
N TRP A 35 -15.54 -11.77 -10.49
CA TRP A 35 -15.86 -12.27 -9.17
C TRP A 35 -16.19 -13.76 -9.22
N PRO A 36 -15.61 -14.61 -8.34
CA PRO A 36 -16.03 -15.99 -8.22
C PRO A 36 -17.51 -16.06 -7.88
N LYS A 37 -18.27 -16.83 -8.66
CA LYS A 37 -19.73 -16.93 -8.50
C LYS A 37 -20.12 -17.38 -7.10
N GLU A 38 -19.43 -18.39 -6.59
CA GLU A 38 -19.69 -18.98 -5.27
C GLU A 38 -19.50 -17.93 -4.16
N PHE A 39 -18.47 -17.08 -4.27
CA PHE A 39 -18.23 -15.99 -3.32
C PHE A 39 -19.34 -14.95 -3.36
N VAL A 40 -19.81 -14.55 -4.54
CA VAL A 40 -20.90 -13.57 -4.66
C VAL A 40 -22.20 -14.13 -4.11
N ASP A 41 -22.51 -15.40 -4.40
CA ASP A 41 -23.72 -16.06 -3.91
C ASP A 41 -23.70 -16.19 -2.36
N GLU A 42 -22.55 -16.47 -1.75
CA GLU A 42 -22.36 -16.45 -0.30
C GLU A 42 -22.56 -15.04 0.27
N MET A 43 -21.95 -14.04 -0.34
CA MET A 43 -22.08 -12.65 0.13
C MET A 43 -23.51 -12.12 0.03
N ARG A 44 -24.30 -12.50 -0.97
CA ARG A 44 -25.71 -12.12 -1.07
C ARG A 44 -26.53 -12.59 0.14
N THR A 45 -26.14 -13.69 0.76
CA THR A 45 -26.83 -14.21 1.95
C THR A 45 -26.53 -13.38 3.20
N SER A 46 -25.29 -12.89 3.35
CA SER A 46 -24.84 -12.14 4.52
C SER A 46 -24.87 -10.62 4.35
N MET A 47 -24.88 -10.15 3.10
CA MET A 47 -24.80 -8.73 2.72
C MET A 47 -25.75 -8.46 1.54
N PRO A 48 -27.03 -8.19 1.79
CA PRO A 48 -28.04 -8.00 0.71
C PRO A 48 -27.69 -6.89 -0.29
N GLU A 49 -26.89 -5.91 0.12
CA GLU A 49 -26.44 -4.79 -0.72
C GLU A 49 -25.23 -5.12 -1.60
N VAL A 50 -24.65 -6.33 -1.57
CA VAL A 50 -23.41 -6.67 -2.27
C VAL A 50 -23.45 -6.37 -3.76
N ASP A 51 -24.54 -6.69 -4.45
CA ASP A 51 -24.67 -6.41 -5.89
C ASP A 51 -24.59 -4.91 -6.19
N SER A 52 -25.18 -4.07 -5.34
CA SER A 52 -25.08 -2.61 -5.46
C SER A 52 -23.66 -2.12 -5.20
N LEU A 53 -22.96 -2.71 -4.22
CA LEU A 53 -21.57 -2.37 -3.94
C LEU A 53 -20.66 -2.75 -5.12
N LEU A 54 -20.85 -3.93 -5.68
CA LEU A 54 -20.06 -4.41 -6.82
C LEU A 54 -20.34 -3.59 -8.08
N ALA A 55 -21.57 -3.18 -8.32
CA ALA A 55 -21.95 -2.34 -9.46
C ALA A 55 -21.43 -0.90 -9.35
N ALA A 56 -21.07 -0.43 -8.15
CA ALA A 56 -20.57 0.92 -7.93
C ALA A 56 -19.09 1.10 -8.25
N VAL A 57 -18.35 0.00 -8.52
CA VAL A 57 -16.89 -0.01 -8.65
C VAL A 57 -16.45 -0.92 -9.78
N ASN A 58 -15.59 -0.41 -10.67
CA ASN A 58 -14.86 -1.24 -11.63
C ASN A 58 -13.59 -1.76 -10.97
N ILE A 59 -13.29 -3.04 -11.12
CA ILE A 59 -12.11 -3.68 -10.54
C ILE A 59 -11.32 -4.36 -11.64
N TYR A 60 -10.02 -4.25 -11.55
CA TYR A 60 -9.07 -4.83 -12.50
C TYR A 60 -7.96 -5.56 -11.77
N ARG A 61 -7.49 -6.67 -12.35
CA ARG A 61 -6.17 -7.21 -12.09
C ARG A 61 -5.16 -6.38 -12.86
N ILE A 62 -4.05 -6.05 -12.22
CA ILE A 62 -2.95 -5.34 -12.88
C ILE A 62 -1.66 -6.16 -12.83
N THR A 63 -0.82 -5.98 -13.84
CA THR A 63 0.59 -6.36 -13.82
C THR A 63 1.40 -5.12 -14.13
N TYR A 64 2.39 -4.81 -13.30
CA TYR A 64 3.25 -3.65 -13.47
C TYR A 64 4.71 -4.00 -13.20
N LEU A 65 5.64 -3.17 -13.69
CA LEU A 65 7.07 -3.34 -13.43
C LEU A 65 7.47 -2.72 -12.09
N SER A 66 8.29 -3.46 -11.35
CA SER A 66 8.95 -2.99 -10.13
C SER A 66 10.32 -3.64 -10.00
N ASP A 67 11.39 -2.83 -10.01
CA ASP A 67 12.79 -3.30 -10.08
C ASP A 67 13.02 -4.29 -11.25
N GLY A 68 12.36 -4.03 -12.39
CA GLY A 68 12.40 -4.91 -13.56
C GLY A 68 11.56 -6.20 -13.45
N LEU A 69 10.92 -6.47 -12.30
CA LEU A 69 10.07 -7.63 -12.07
C LEU A 69 8.61 -7.33 -12.45
N LYS A 70 7.89 -8.35 -12.94
CA LYS A 70 6.44 -8.28 -13.15
C LYS A 70 5.72 -8.56 -11.84
N VAL A 71 5.18 -7.51 -11.23
CA VAL A 71 4.45 -7.59 -9.96
C VAL A 71 2.95 -7.55 -10.23
N LYS A 72 2.21 -8.40 -9.54
CA LYS A 72 0.74 -8.47 -9.63
C LYS A 72 0.08 -7.56 -8.60
N GLY A 73 -1.13 -7.10 -8.93
CA GLY A 73 -1.89 -6.24 -8.05
C GLY A 73 -3.33 -6.06 -8.49
N PHE A 74 -3.99 -5.08 -7.90
CA PHE A 74 -5.36 -4.71 -8.21
C PHE A 74 -5.51 -3.20 -8.35
N LEU A 75 -6.42 -2.80 -9.21
CA LEU A 75 -6.93 -1.45 -9.34
C LEU A 75 -8.45 -1.50 -9.17
N ALA A 76 -9.00 -0.58 -8.39
CA ALA A 76 -10.43 -0.36 -8.29
C ALA A 76 -10.73 1.14 -8.45
N GLU A 77 -11.78 1.46 -9.18
CA GLU A 77 -12.21 2.84 -9.42
C GLU A 77 -13.73 2.95 -9.38
N PRO A 78 -14.29 4.09 -9.00
CA PRO A 78 -15.74 4.30 -9.09
C PRO A 78 -16.24 4.04 -10.51
N ALA A 79 -17.37 3.31 -10.64
CA ALA A 79 -17.99 3.04 -11.94
C ALA A 79 -18.48 4.31 -12.66
N LYS A 80 -18.81 5.36 -11.88
CA LYS A 80 -19.15 6.68 -12.45
C LYS A 80 -17.89 7.35 -12.97
N ALA A 81 -17.96 7.83 -14.21
CA ALA A 81 -16.85 8.58 -14.81
C ALA A 81 -16.51 9.83 -13.99
N GLY A 82 -15.21 10.10 -13.80
CA GLY A 82 -14.72 11.23 -13.03
C GLY A 82 -13.22 11.16 -12.81
N ARG A 83 -12.69 12.16 -12.10
CA ARG A 83 -11.30 12.17 -11.60
C ARG A 83 -11.32 12.19 -10.08
N TYR A 84 -10.74 11.18 -9.47
CA TYR A 84 -10.88 10.88 -8.07
C TYR A 84 -9.53 10.90 -7.34
N PRO A 85 -9.48 11.33 -6.07
CA PRO A 85 -8.31 11.12 -5.24
C PRO A 85 -7.98 9.63 -5.17
N SER A 86 -6.72 9.31 -4.89
CA SER A 86 -6.22 7.94 -4.99
C SER A 86 -5.75 7.42 -3.63
N ILE A 87 -5.87 6.12 -3.42
CA ILE A 87 -5.35 5.42 -2.24
C ILE A 87 -4.46 4.27 -2.69
N ILE A 88 -3.26 4.21 -2.14
CA ILE A 88 -2.42 3.00 -2.18
C ILE A 88 -2.78 2.15 -0.98
N TYR A 89 -3.30 0.95 -1.23
CA TYR A 89 -3.63 -0.02 -0.20
C TYR A 89 -2.50 -1.03 -0.03
N ASN A 90 -1.92 -1.09 1.17
CA ASN A 90 -0.85 -2.00 1.54
C ASN A 90 -1.42 -3.18 2.34
N ARG A 91 -1.41 -4.37 1.74
CA ARG A 91 -1.92 -5.57 2.38
C ARG A 91 -1.08 -6.01 3.57
N GLY A 92 -1.70 -6.68 4.52
CA GLY A 92 -1.04 -7.40 5.60
C GLY A 92 -0.56 -8.79 5.17
N GLY A 93 -0.13 -9.58 6.16
CA GLY A 93 0.30 -10.96 5.96
C GLY A 93 1.60 -11.10 5.17
N ASN A 94 1.89 -12.31 4.74
CA ASN A 94 3.07 -12.65 3.94
C ASN A 94 2.77 -13.89 3.09
N ARG A 95 3.46 -14.04 1.96
CA ARG A 95 3.25 -15.15 1.03
C ARG A 95 1.76 -15.26 0.67
N GLU A 96 1.19 -16.45 0.65
CA GLU A 96 -0.23 -16.68 0.41
C GLU A 96 -1.13 -16.21 1.56
N PHE A 97 -0.59 -16.12 2.81
CA PHE A 97 -1.34 -15.62 3.95
C PHE A 97 -1.55 -14.11 3.82
N GLY A 98 -2.82 -13.69 3.77
CA GLY A 98 -3.20 -12.28 3.58
C GLY A 98 -3.05 -11.77 2.15
N LYS A 99 -2.85 -12.68 1.16
CA LYS A 99 -2.99 -12.34 -0.26
C LYS A 99 -4.37 -11.71 -0.51
N ILE A 100 -4.38 -10.66 -1.33
CA ILE A 100 -5.63 -10.01 -1.71
C ILE A 100 -6.44 -10.97 -2.57
N GLY A 101 -7.42 -11.61 -1.96
CA GLY A 101 -8.43 -12.44 -2.57
C GLY A 101 -9.80 -11.76 -2.57
N PRO A 102 -10.89 -12.46 -2.94
CA PRO A 102 -12.22 -11.86 -3.06
C PRO A 102 -12.68 -11.14 -1.78
N GLY A 103 -12.46 -11.73 -0.61
CA GLY A 103 -12.81 -11.10 0.67
C GLY A 103 -12.06 -9.78 0.93
N GLN A 104 -10.73 -9.79 0.78
CA GLN A 104 -9.93 -8.57 0.95
C GLN A 104 -10.26 -7.51 -0.10
N LEU A 105 -10.55 -7.91 -1.35
CA LEU A 105 -11.02 -7.00 -2.38
C LEU A 105 -12.32 -6.31 -1.95
N LEU A 106 -13.32 -7.08 -1.54
CA LEU A 106 -14.62 -6.55 -1.14
C LEU A 106 -14.52 -5.65 0.09
N PHE A 107 -13.93 -6.16 1.17
CA PHE A 107 -13.96 -5.50 2.48
C PHE A 107 -12.95 -4.37 2.65
N HIS A 108 -11.91 -4.29 1.81
CA HIS A 108 -10.90 -3.23 1.91
C HIS A 108 -10.84 -2.37 0.65
N VAL A 109 -10.66 -2.98 -0.52
CA VAL A 109 -10.41 -2.22 -1.75
C VAL A 109 -11.71 -1.59 -2.28
N VAL A 110 -12.77 -2.38 -2.44
CA VAL A 110 -14.10 -1.91 -2.90
C VAL A 110 -14.70 -0.94 -1.89
N SER A 111 -14.59 -1.25 -0.59
CA SER A 111 -15.12 -0.39 0.48
C SER A 111 -14.53 1.03 0.44
N ILE A 112 -13.27 1.19 0.06
CA ILE A 112 -12.65 2.49 -0.13
C ILE A 112 -13.04 3.10 -1.48
N ALA A 113 -12.99 2.30 -2.56
CA ALA A 113 -13.26 2.80 -3.91
C ALA A 113 -14.69 3.34 -4.07
N ARG A 114 -15.69 2.67 -3.49
CA ARG A 114 -17.10 3.13 -3.50
C ARG A 114 -17.31 4.49 -2.83
N LEU A 115 -16.38 4.91 -1.98
CA LEU A 115 -16.39 6.23 -1.36
C LEU A 115 -15.88 7.33 -2.30
N GLY A 116 -15.55 7.01 -3.55
CA GLY A 116 -15.05 7.97 -4.54
C GLY A 116 -13.53 8.12 -4.50
N TYR A 117 -12.81 7.02 -4.37
CA TYR A 117 -11.37 6.93 -4.52
C TYR A 117 -10.99 5.96 -5.63
N VAL A 118 -9.91 6.23 -6.34
CA VAL A 118 -9.17 5.21 -7.09
C VAL A 118 -8.27 4.48 -6.09
N VAL A 119 -8.38 3.15 -6.01
CA VAL A 119 -7.57 2.34 -5.09
C VAL A 119 -6.66 1.44 -5.90
N VAL A 120 -5.37 1.47 -5.61
CA VAL A 120 -4.38 0.57 -6.19
C VAL A 120 -3.68 -0.20 -5.09
N ALA A 121 -3.45 -1.50 -5.32
CA ALA A 121 -2.86 -2.40 -4.33
C ALA A 121 -1.87 -3.36 -4.98
N SER A 122 -0.73 -3.59 -4.32
CA SER A 122 0.25 -4.60 -4.70
C SER A 122 0.01 -5.91 -3.98
N GLN A 123 0.20 -7.03 -4.69
CA GLN A 123 0.35 -8.34 -4.04
C GLN A 123 1.75 -8.54 -3.44
N TYR A 124 2.67 -7.62 -3.70
CA TYR A 124 4.12 -7.70 -3.53
C TYR A 124 4.74 -8.77 -4.42
N ARG A 125 6.01 -8.58 -4.76
CA ARG A 125 6.79 -9.49 -5.60
C ARG A 125 6.74 -10.94 -5.09
N GLY A 126 6.77 -11.91 -5.99
CA GLY A 126 6.71 -13.33 -5.68
C GLY A 126 5.32 -13.86 -5.30
N ASN A 127 4.30 -13.02 -5.27
CA ASN A 127 2.94 -13.43 -4.90
C ASN A 127 1.96 -13.37 -6.08
N ASP A 128 0.90 -14.19 -6.04
CA ASP A 128 -0.19 -14.26 -7.03
C ASP A 128 0.31 -14.46 -8.47
N GLY A 129 1.39 -15.21 -8.66
CA GLY A 129 2.05 -15.45 -9.94
C GLY A 129 2.94 -14.30 -10.43
N GLY A 130 3.27 -13.35 -9.57
CA GLY A 130 4.28 -12.32 -9.80
C GLY A 130 5.71 -12.86 -9.69
N GLU A 131 6.66 -12.14 -10.27
CA GLU A 131 8.08 -12.49 -10.25
C GLU A 131 8.77 -12.05 -8.96
N GLY A 132 9.94 -12.64 -8.67
CA GLY A 132 10.79 -12.30 -7.52
C GLY A 132 10.36 -12.98 -6.22
N GLN A 133 10.81 -12.43 -5.11
CA GLN A 133 10.50 -12.88 -3.75
C GLN A 133 10.32 -11.67 -2.83
N GLU A 134 9.29 -11.69 -1.99
CA GLU A 134 9.08 -10.66 -0.99
C GLU A 134 10.11 -10.72 0.14
N GLU A 135 10.39 -9.57 0.75
CA GLU A 135 11.45 -9.43 1.75
C GLU A 135 10.94 -8.87 3.09
N PHE A 136 9.63 -8.86 3.29
CA PHE A 136 8.98 -8.34 4.50
C PHE A 136 9.44 -6.93 4.88
N GLY A 137 9.34 -5.98 3.94
CA GLY A 137 9.80 -4.60 4.11
C GLY A 137 11.26 -4.37 3.68
N GLY A 138 11.75 -5.15 2.74
CA GLY A 138 13.00 -4.95 2.01
C GLY A 138 12.75 -4.32 0.64
N ALA A 139 13.21 -5.00 -0.43
CA ALA A 139 13.04 -4.53 -1.80
C ALA A 139 11.55 -4.46 -2.23
N ASP A 140 10.67 -5.23 -1.60
CA ASP A 140 9.22 -5.19 -1.82
C ASP A 140 8.55 -3.85 -1.44
N VAL A 141 9.24 -2.94 -0.76
CA VAL A 141 8.79 -1.55 -0.60
C VAL A 141 8.75 -0.81 -1.93
N ASN A 142 9.61 -1.19 -2.88
CA ASN A 142 9.60 -0.60 -4.23
C ASN A 142 8.29 -0.96 -4.96
N ASP A 143 7.70 -2.13 -4.68
CA ASP A 143 6.41 -2.52 -5.27
C ASP A 143 5.28 -1.56 -4.84
N VAL A 144 5.35 -1.03 -3.62
CA VAL A 144 4.43 0.01 -3.12
C VAL A 144 4.72 1.35 -3.80
N LEU A 145 5.98 1.77 -3.85
CA LEU A 145 6.38 3.06 -4.43
C LEU A 145 6.12 3.13 -5.93
N ASN A 146 6.30 2.02 -6.65
CA ASN A 146 6.04 1.91 -8.08
C ASN A 146 4.54 1.93 -8.44
N LEU A 147 3.63 1.87 -7.47
CA LEU A 147 2.22 2.18 -7.68
C LEU A 147 1.97 3.69 -7.91
N LEU A 148 2.88 4.56 -7.49
CA LEU A 148 2.78 6.00 -7.75
C LEU A 148 2.80 6.33 -9.26
N PRO A 149 3.78 5.85 -10.06
CA PRO A 149 3.73 6.00 -11.52
C PRO A 149 2.65 5.14 -12.20
N VAL A 150 2.21 4.01 -11.62
CA VAL A 150 1.02 3.28 -12.11
C VAL A 150 -0.21 4.17 -12.08
N LEU A 151 -0.48 4.87 -10.97
CA LEU A 151 -1.59 5.83 -10.86
C LEU A 151 -1.53 6.92 -11.92
N GLY A 152 -0.33 7.34 -12.35
CA GLY A 152 -0.15 8.31 -13.43
C GLY A 152 -0.64 7.84 -14.80
N GLN A 153 -0.85 6.54 -14.98
CA GLN A 153 -1.36 5.91 -16.22
C GLN A 153 -2.86 5.60 -16.15
N VAL A 154 -3.51 5.90 -15.00
CA VAL A 154 -4.95 5.68 -14.78
C VAL A 154 -5.69 6.99 -14.98
N PRO A 155 -6.53 7.15 -16.03
CA PRO A 155 -7.17 8.44 -16.35
C PRO A 155 -8.08 8.99 -15.26
N SER A 156 -8.73 8.11 -14.49
CA SER A 156 -9.61 8.46 -13.37
C SER A 156 -8.86 8.89 -12.12
N ALA A 157 -7.53 8.62 -12.01
CA ALA A 157 -6.75 8.90 -10.81
C ALA A 157 -6.26 10.36 -10.77
N ASP A 158 -6.46 11.02 -9.63
CA ASP A 158 -5.82 12.29 -9.33
C ASP A 158 -4.53 12.06 -8.54
N THR A 159 -3.41 12.15 -9.23
CA THR A 159 -2.07 11.92 -8.67
C THR A 159 -1.55 13.07 -7.79
N ALA A 160 -2.26 14.19 -7.70
CA ALA A 160 -1.97 15.26 -6.76
C ALA A 160 -2.57 14.98 -5.37
N ARG A 161 -3.54 14.06 -5.27
CA ARG A 161 -4.29 13.72 -4.05
C ARG A 161 -4.20 12.22 -3.79
N ILE A 162 -3.03 11.78 -3.28
CA ILE A 162 -2.75 10.37 -2.98
C ILE A 162 -2.68 10.17 -1.47
N GLY A 163 -3.48 9.26 -0.94
CA GLY A 163 -3.35 8.72 0.41
C GLY A 163 -2.78 7.31 0.42
N MET A 164 -2.50 6.81 1.61
CA MET A 164 -2.02 5.44 1.81
C MET A 164 -2.76 4.80 2.98
N PHE A 165 -3.11 3.53 2.83
CA PHE A 165 -3.72 2.74 3.90
C PHE A 165 -2.97 1.43 4.05
N GLY A 166 -2.54 1.08 5.26
CA GLY A 166 -1.90 -0.19 5.53
C GLY A 166 -2.33 -0.83 6.84
N GLY A 167 -2.67 -2.12 6.79
CA GLY A 167 -2.98 -2.91 7.98
C GLY A 167 -1.87 -3.90 8.33
N SER A 168 -1.59 -4.11 9.64
CA SER A 168 -0.63 -5.11 10.09
C SER A 168 0.76 -4.90 9.45
N ARG A 169 1.32 -5.89 8.74
CA ARG A 169 2.52 -5.71 7.89
C ARG A 169 2.35 -4.55 6.90
N GLY A 170 1.16 -4.34 6.35
CA GLY A 170 0.90 -3.21 5.46
C GLY A 170 1.15 -1.86 6.13
N GLY A 171 0.99 -1.76 7.45
CA GLY A 171 1.39 -0.60 8.25
C GLY A 171 2.91 -0.39 8.21
N LEU A 172 3.71 -1.44 8.38
CA LEU A 172 5.17 -1.39 8.19
C LEU A 172 5.53 -0.90 6.79
N MET A 173 4.88 -1.46 5.75
CA MET A 173 5.10 -1.04 4.36
C MET A 173 4.76 0.43 4.14
N THR A 174 3.70 0.93 4.81
CA THR A 174 3.31 2.34 4.80
C THR A 174 4.41 3.21 5.42
N TYR A 175 4.89 2.87 6.62
CA TYR A 175 5.97 3.63 7.25
C TYR A 175 7.24 3.65 6.39
N LEU A 176 7.64 2.49 5.84
CA LEU A 176 8.81 2.40 4.96
C LEU A 176 8.65 3.26 3.69
N ALA A 177 7.48 3.26 3.08
CA ALA A 177 7.20 4.11 1.94
C ALA A 177 7.28 5.60 2.30
N LEU A 178 6.75 6.01 3.47
CA LEU A 178 6.79 7.40 3.95
C LEU A 178 8.20 7.92 4.25
N THR A 179 9.21 7.07 4.37
CA THR A 179 10.62 7.52 4.42
C THR A 179 11.21 7.86 3.06
N ARG A 180 10.50 7.55 1.96
CA ARG A 180 11.04 7.56 0.59
C ARG A 180 10.22 8.42 -0.38
N THR A 181 9.08 8.97 0.05
CA THR A 181 8.24 9.84 -0.77
C THR A 181 7.50 10.87 0.08
N ASP A 182 7.29 12.07 -0.48
CA ASP A 182 6.50 13.17 0.07
C ASP A 182 5.15 13.34 -0.65
N ARG A 183 4.84 12.44 -1.59
CA ARG A 183 3.63 12.51 -2.42
C ARG A 183 2.36 12.10 -1.68
N ILE A 184 2.49 11.48 -0.50
CA ILE A 184 1.35 10.98 0.28
C ILE A 184 0.77 12.09 1.14
N LYS A 185 -0.49 12.46 0.89
CA LYS A 185 -1.19 13.55 1.59
C LYS A 185 -1.68 13.16 2.97
N ALA A 186 -1.99 11.89 3.19
CA ALA A 186 -2.29 11.32 4.50
C ALA A 186 -2.10 9.80 4.47
N ALA A 187 -1.76 9.22 5.62
CA ALA A 187 -1.62 7.78 5.79
C ALA A 187 -2.49 7.27 6.94
N VAL A 188 -3.05 6.07 6.76
CA VAL A 188 -3.78 5.34 7.80
C VAL A 188 -3.03 4.05 8.09
N VAL A 189 -2.76 3.80 9.35
CA VAL A 189 -2.10 2.58 9.82
C VAL A 189 -3.02 1.88 10.84
N LEU A 190 -3.57 0.74 10.44
CA LEU A 190 -4.44 -0.08 11.27
C LEU A 190 -3.66 -1.28 11.80
N ALA A 191 -3.55 -1.38 13.14
CA ALA A 191 -2.83 -2.46 13.82
C ALA A 191 -1.43 -2.73 13.21
N GLY A 192 -0.73 -1.65 12.84
CA GLY A 192 0.53 -1.70 12.10
C GLY A 192 1.72 -2.05 12.98
N MET A 193 2.59 -2.92 12.47
CA MET A 193 3.83 -3.31 13.15
C MET A 193 4.84 -2.15 13.10
N THR A 194 5.40 -1.80 14.25
CA THR A 194 6.43 -0.77 14.38
C THR A 194 7.71 -1.25 15.04
N ASP A 195 7.71 -2.47 15.62
CA ASP A 195 8.86 -3.07 16.27
C ASP A 195 8.96 -4.56 15.94
N ALA A 196 9.92 -4.90 15.07
CA ALA A 196 10.15 -6.28 14.66
C ALA A 196 10.71 -7.16 15.79
N VAL A 197 11.42 -6.58 16.77
CA VAL A 197 11.93 -7.30 17.96
C VAL A 197 10.76 -7.68 18.86
N ARG A 198 9.86 -6.73 19.14
CA ARG A 198 8.63 -6.97 19.90
C ARG A 198 7.74 -8.02 19.20
N SER A 199 7.65 -7.95 17.88
CA SER A 199 6.90 -8.96 17.10
C SER A 199 7.39 -10.38 17.35
N ILE A 200 8.70 -10.59 17.44
CA ILE A 200 9.29 -11.93 17.78
C ILE A 200 9.02 -12.28 19.24
N ALA A 201 9.13 -11.33 20.15
CA ALA A 201 8.87 -11.59 21.58
C ALA A 201 7.40 -11.99 21.82
N LEU A 202 6.47 -11.39 21.10
CA LEU A 202 5.05 -11.74 21.17
C LEU A 202 4.71 -13.04 20.43
N ARG A 203 5.37 -13.27 19.30
CA ARG A 203 5.11 -14.37 18.36
C ARG A 203 6.44 -14.95 17.86
N PRO A 204 7.07 -15.87 18.60
CA PRO A 204 8.39 -16.44 18.26
C PRO A 204 8.45 -17.06 16.86
N GLU A 205 7.33 -17.59 16.36
CA GLU A 205 7.21 -18.15 15.00
C GLU A 205 7.45 -17.11 13.89
N MET A 206 7.29 -15.83 14.18
CA MET A 206 7.66 -14.79 13.22
C MET A 206 9.16 -14.77 12.95
N GLY A 207 9.97 -14.94 14.00
CA GLY A 207 11.43 -14.99 13.87
C GLY A 207 11.92 -16.22 13.12
N THR A 208 11.39 -17.41 13.46
CA THR A 208 11.89 -18.69 12.93
C THR A 208 11.30 -19.09 11.58
N GLY A 209 10.03 -18.71 11.31
CA GLY A 209 9.32 -19.15 10.11
C GLY A 209 9.12 -18.05 9.06
N VAL A 210 9.08 -16.78 9.45
CA VAL A 210 8.79 -15.70 8.51
C VAL A 210 10.02 -14.84 8.24
N TYR A 211 10.63 -14.29 9.29
CA TYR A 211 11.76 -13.37 9.12
C TYR A 211 13.02 -14.09 8.66
N ALA A 212 13.27 -15.32 9.20
CA ALA A 212 14.39 -16.14 8.76
C ALA A 212 14.34 -16.52 7.28
N GLU A 213 13.14 -16.66 6.71
CA GLU A 213 12.95 -17.00 5.31
C GLU A 213 12.91 -15.76 4.41
N LEU A 214 12.20 -14.70 4.85
CA LEU A 214 11.87 -13.58 3.97
C LEU A 214 12.82 -12.39 4.10
N MET A 215 13.53 -12.21 5.22
CA MET A 215 14.41 -11.06 5.40
C MET A 215 15.85 -11.41 5.01
N PRO A 216 16.37 -10.86 3.90
CA PRO A 216 17.78 -11.10 3.53
C PRO A 216 18.73 -10.69 4.65
N GLY A 217 19.71 -11.55 4.94
CA GLY A 217 20.72 -11.30 5.97
C GLY A 217 20.25 -11.57 7.40
N TYR A 218 19.02 -12.06 7.63
CA TYR A 218 18.50 -12.31 8.97
C TYR A 218 19.37 -13.26 9.80
N ALA A 219 19.91 -14.32 9.19
CA ALA A 219 20.76 -15.30 9.89
C ALA A 219 22.13 -14.73 10.31
N THR A 220 22.66 -13.76 9.57
CA THR A 220 24.03 -13.24 9.76
C THR A 220 24.08 -11.85 10.40
N ASN A 221 23.00 -11.07 10.29
CA ASN A 221 22.97 -9.68 10.75
C ASN A 221 21.59 -9.30 11.32
N ARG A 222 21.10 -10.17 12.22
CA ARG A 222 19.73 -10.14 12.74
C ARG A 222 19.32 -8.78 13.28
N ASP A 223 20.12 -8.19 14.16
CA ASP A 223 19.75 -6.94 14.84
C ASP A 223 19.60 -5.77 13.86
N SER A 224 20.51 -5.65 12.91
CA SER A 224 20.44 -4.64 11.86
C SER A 224 19.20 -4.86 10.97
N VAL A 225 18.93 -6.09 10.57
CA VAL A 225 17.76 -6.44 9.74
C VAL A 225 16.46 -6.13 10.47
N LEU A 226 16.34 -6.44 11.75
CA LEU A 226 15.17 -6.11 12.57
C LEU A 226 15.02 -4.61 12.78
N SER A 227 16.14 -3.90 13.03
CA SER A 227 16.12 -2.43 13.17
C SER A 227 15.57 -1.75 11.93
N THR A 228 15.98 -2.17 10.73
CA THR A 228 15.42 -1.61 9.47
C THR A 228 13.94 -1.87 9.27
N ARG A 229 13.33 -2.82 9.98
CA ARG A 229 11.89 -3.14 10.00
C ARG A 229 11.21 -2.68 11.30
N SER A 230 11.83 -1.76 12.02
CA SER A 230 11.29 -1.22 13.28
C SER A 230 11.10 0.29 13.19
N PRO A 231 10.01 0.77 12.54
CA PRO A 231 9.70 2.19 12.34
C PRO A 231 9.82 3.06 13.61
N VAL A 232 9.51 2.51 14.76
CA VAL A 232 9.63 3.25 16.03
C VAL A 232 11.06 3.72 16.32
N GLN A 233 12.08 3.02 15.80
CA GLN A 233 13.50 3.36 16.00
C GLN A 233 13.97 4.52 15.11
N TRP A 234 13.25 4.81 14.01
CA TRP A 234 13.62 5.81 13.00
C TRP A 234 12.42 6.66 12.54
N ALA A 235 11.50 6.94 13.46
CA ALA A 235 10.30 7.74 13.18
C ALA A 235 10.62 9.16 12.67
N GLU A 236 11.80 9.72 13.00
CA GLU A 236 12.29 11.00 12.48
C GLU A 236 12.51 11.01 10.96
N ARG A 237 12.69 9.83 10.34
CA ARG A 237 12.87 9.67 8.88
C ARG A 237 11.55 9.71 8.11
N LEU A 238 10.42 9.60 8.78
CA LEU A 238 9.10 9.68 8.15
C LEU A 238 8.89 11.06 7.52
N CYS A 239 8.15 11.12 6.42
CA CYS A 239 7.80 12.39 5.78
C CYS A 239 7.16 13.36 6.80
N PRO A 240 7.73 14.55 7.01
CA PRO A 240 7.30 15.44 8.09
C PRO A 240 5.93 16.08 7.87
N VAL A 241 5.46 16.07 6.63
CA VAL A 241 4.25 16.77 6.21
C VAL A 241 3.05 15.83 5.97
N THR A 242 3.23 14.52 6.16
CA THR A 242 2.16 13.54 6.00
C THR A 242 1.50 13.25 7.34
N PRO A 243 0.24 13.68 7.58
CA PRO A 243 -0.51 13.31 8.77
C PRO A 243 -0.80 11.80 8.78
N ILE A 244 -0.67 11.18 9.96
CA ILE A 244 -0.84 9.73 10.14
C ILE A 244 -2.00 9.48 11.12
N LEU A 245 -2.96 8.64 10.71
CA LEU A 245 -3.97 8.07 11.60
C LEU A 245 -3.49 6.70 12.07
N LEU A 246 -3.29 6.56 13.38
CA LEU A 246 -3.00 5.29 14.05
C LEU A 246 -4.30 4.72 14.61
N VAL A 247 -4.62 3.48 14.25
CA VAL A 247 -5.84 2.79 14.70
C VAL A 247 -5.44 1.43 15.26
N HIS A 248 -5.80 1.10 16.51
CA HIS A 248 -5.40 -0.15 17.14
C HIS A 248 -6.41 -0.64 18.17
N GLY A 249 -6.51 -1.96 18.36
CA GLY A 249 -7.29 -2.59 19.41
C GLY A 249 -6.43 -3.01 20.59
N THR A 250 -6.90 -2.82 21.83
CA THR A 250 -6.08 -3.13 23.02
C THR A 250 -5.93 -4.62 23.33
N ALA A 251 -6.75 -5.48 22.72
CA ALA A 251 -6.68 -6.95 22.85
C ALA A 251 -6.06 -7.63 21.61
N ASP A 252 -5.35 -6.87 20.78
CA ASP A 252 -4.65 -7.41 19.60
C ASP A 252 -3.55 -8.41 20.02
N ARG A 253 -3.67 -9.67 19.56
CA ARG A 253 -2.72 -10.76 19.83
C ARG A 253 -1.66 -10.92 18.74
N ARG A 254 -1.78 -10.20 17.62
CA ARG A 254 -0.89 -10.32 16.46
C ARG A 254 0.17 -9.23 16.42
N VAL A 255 -0.24 -8.00 16.70
CA VAL A 255 0.62 -6.82 16.81
C VAL A 255 0.30 -6.16 18.15
N SER A 256 1.32 -5.96 18.97
CA SER A 256 1.12 -5.36 20.29
C SER A 256 0.54 -3.95 20.16
N PRO A 257 -0.47 -3.58 20.96
CA PRO A 257 -0.94 -2.18 21.04
C PRO A 257 0.18 -1.19 21.39
N SER A 258 1.23 -1.65 22.08
CA SER A 258 2.43 -0.85 22.35
C SER A 258 3.12 -0.37 21.06
N ASP A 259 2.95 -1.06 19.93
CA ASP A 259 3.49 -0.62 18.65
C ASP A 259 2.87 0.74 18.23
N ALA A 260 1.57 0.89 18.39
CA ALA A 260 0.89 2.16 18.10
C ALA A 260 1.16 3.22 19.17
N LEU A 261 1.21 2.84 20.46
CA LEU A 261 1.47 3.76 21.58
C LEU A 261 2.87 4.37 21.48
N ASP A 262 3.89 3.53 21.27
CA ASP A 262 5.28 4.00 21.13
C ASP A 262 5.47 4.85 19.87
N MET A 263 4.82 4.49 18.77
CA MET A 263 4.84 5.31 17.56
C MET A 263 4.15 6.67 17.80
N ALA A 264 3.02 6.70 18.50
CA ALA A 264 2.34 7.95 18.87
C ALA A 264 3.24 8.85 19.73
N ASP A 265 3.94 8.29 20.73
CA ASP A 265 4.90 9.03 21.56
C ASP A 265 6.06 9.60 20.71
N ARG A 266 6.60 8.80 19.79
CA ARG A 266 7.63 9.28 18.86
C ARG A 266 7.13 10.42 17.96
N LEU A 267 5.93 10.28 17.37
CA LEU A 267 5.33 11.31 16.52
C LEU A 267 5.04 12.59 17.31
N TYR A 268 4.56 12.46 18.55
CA TYR A 268 4.33 13.58 19.46
C TYR A 268 5.63 14.34 19.77
N THR A 269 6.67 13.60 20.16
CA THR A 269 7.99 14.18 20.48
C THR A 269 8.60 14.90 19.26
N LEU A 270 8.40 14.36 18.07
CA LEU A 270 8.88 14.92 16.80
C LEU A 270 7.97 16.03 16.25
N LYS A 271 6.86 16.37 16.93
CA LYS A 271 5.85 17.33 16.47
C LYS A 271 5.32 16.98 15.07
N ARG A 272 5.14 15.70 14.79
CA ARG A 272 4.56 15.22 13.53
C ARG A 272 3.03 15.22 13.62
N PRO A 273 2.31 15.56 12.55
CA PRO A 273 0.85 15.52 12.59
C PRO A 273 0.36 14.06 12.65
N PHE A 274 -0.35 13.73 13.72
CA PHE A 274 -0.98 12.41 13.86
C PHE A 274 -2.29 12.49 14.63
N ARG A 275 -3.08 11.46 14.48
CA ARG A 275 -4.25 11.15 15.31
C ARG A 275 -4.17 9.69 15.72
N MET A 276 -4.57 9.37 16.93
CA MET A 276 -4.62 7.99 17.43
C MET A 276 -6.03 7.65 17.88
N LEU A 277 -6.48 6.44 17.51
CA LEU A 277 -7.68 5.79 18.02
C LEU A 277 -7.28 4.44 18.60
N LEU A 278 -7.60 4.25 19.88
CA LEU A 278 -7.33 3.01 20.59
C LEU A 278 -8.66 2.46 21.09
N PHE A 279 -9.02 1.26 20.64
CA PHE A 279 -10.29 0.60 20.95
C PHE A 279 -10.09 -0.42 22.08
N GLU A 280 -10.78 -0.22 23.17
CA GLU A 280 -10.75 -1.10 24.36
C GLU A 280 -11.27 -2.51 24.02
N GLY A 281 -10.48 -3.53 24.30
CA GLY A 281 -10.82 -4.91 24.01
C GLY A 281 -10.85 -5.28 22.52
N GLY A 282 -10.59 -4.32 21.62
CA GLY A 282 -10.57 -4.57 20.17
C GLY A 282 -9.49 -5.57 19.76
N ASP A 283 -9.84 -6.50 18.85
CA ASP A 283 -8.93 -7.48 18.28
C ASP A 283 -8.06 -6.88 17.14
N HIS A 284 -7.23 -7.72 16.51
CA HIS A 284 -6.37 -7.31 15.38
C HIS A 284 -7.14 -6.75 14.18
N SER A 285 -8.36 -7.16 13.98
CA SER A 285 -9.22 -6.77 12.86
C SER A 285 -10.24 -5.72 13.25
N LEU A 286 -10.30 -5.35 14.54
CA LEU A 286 -11.32 -4.47 15.13
C LEU A 286 -12.72 -4.95 14.79
N THR A 287 -12.98 -6.25 14.96
CA THR A 287 -14.23 -6.90 14.52
C THR A 287 -15.46 -6.21 15.10
N GLU A 288 -15.44 -5.90 16.41
CA GLU A 288 -16.56 -5.25 17.09
C GLU A 288 -16.64 -3.74 16.82
N PHE A 289 -15.52 -3.11 16.44
CA PHE A 289 -15.39 -1.67 16.21
C PHE A 289 -15.19 -1.30 14.74
N ARG A 290 -15.48 -2.25 13.83
CA ARG A 290 -15.24 -2.08 12.39
C ARG A 290 -15.85 -0.79 11.86
N LYS A 291 -17.12 -0.55 12.18
CA LYS A 291 -17.84 0.62 11.69
C LYS A 291 -17.20 1.92 12.16
N GLU A 292 -16.84 2.01 13.44
CA GLU A 292 -16.23 3.21 14.02
C GLU A 292 -14.83 3.47 13.44
N ALA A 293 -14.04 2.41 13.26
CA ALA A 293 -12.72 2.50 12.65
C ALA A 293 -12.79 2.92 11.17
N ASP A 294 -13.76 2.37 10.42
CA ASP A 294 -13.99 2.71 9.01
C ASP A 294 -14.48 4.16 8.86
N ASP A 295 -15.43 4.61 9.70
CA ASP A 295 -15.94 5.99 9.70
C ASP A 295 -14.83 7.00 10.02
N ALA A 296 -13.99 6.70 11.01
CA ALA A 296 -12.85 7.54 11.37
C ALA A 296 -11.78 7.57 10.28
N THR A 297 -11.49 6.42 9.67
CA THR A 297 -10.59 6.29 8.53
C THR A 297 -11.07 7.12 7.35
N ARG A 298 -12.35 6.99 7.00
CA ARG A 298 -12.99 7.79 5.95
C ARG A 298 -12.88 9.29 6.24
N ALA A 299 -13.29 9.71 7.43
CA ALA A 299 -13.25 11.15 7.79
C ALA A 299 -11.83 11.71 7.73
N PHE A 300 -10.82 10.92 8.09
CA PHE A 300 -9.42 11.33 8.03
C PHE A 300 -8.92 11.44 6.59
N LEU A 301 -9.20 10.44 5.75
CA LEU A 301 -8.83 10.45 4.34
C LEU A 301 -9.59 11.55 3.57
N ASP A 302 -10.89 11.72 3.82
CA ASP A 302 -11.67 12.79 3.18
C ASP A 302 -11.05 14.15 3.52
N ARG A 303 -10.75 14.41 4.80
CA ARG A 303 -10.17 15.68 5.24
C ARG A 303 -8.85 16.02 4.56
N TYR A 304 -7.91 15.10 4.51
CA TYR A 304 -6.54 15.39 4.09
C TYR A 304 -6.22 15.00 2.65
N VAL A 305 -6.87 13.98 2.11
CA VAL A 305 -6.63 13.51 0.74
C VAL A 305 -7.66 14.09 -0.23
N ARG A 306 -8.97 14.00 0.09
CA ARG A 306 -10.01 14.51 -0.79
C ARG A 306 -10.09 16.03 -0.79
N ASP A 307 -10.19 16.61 0.39
CA ASP A 307 -10.45 18.04 0.57
C ASP A 307 -9.15 18.85 0.66
N GLY A 308 -8.00 18.18 0.88
CA GLY A 308 -6.69 18.82 0.94
C GLY A 308 -6.55 19.84 2.07
N LEU A 309 -7.30 19.67 3.16
CA LEU A 309 -7.26 20.59 4.29
C LEU A 309 -5.91 20.50 5.02
N PRO A 310 -5.36 21.63 5.49
CA PRO A 310 -4.14 21.61 6.29
C PRO A 310 -4.38 20.92 7.65
N TRP A 311 -3.33 20.35 8.23
CA TRP A 311 -3.37 19.91 9.61
C TRP A 311 -3.26 21.13 10.55
N PRO A 312 -3.82 21.03 11.77
CA PRO A 312 -3.70 22.10 12.77
C PRO A 312 -2.25 22.26 13.25
N SER A 313 -1.97 23.37 13.90
CA SER A 313 -0.66 23.59 14.55
C SER A 313 -0.33 22.47 15.53
N MET A 314 0.90 21.96 15.47
CA MET A 314 1.44 20.97 16.42
C MET A 314 2.12 21.65 17.62
N GLU A 315 2.24 22.98 17.62
CA GLU A 315 2.72 23.73 18.78
C GLU A 315 1.61 23.87 19.83
N PRO A 316 1.94 23.87 21.13
CA PRO A 316 0.96 24.13 22.17
C PRO A 316 0.22 25.45 21.92
N HIS A 317 -1.10 25.39 21.88
CA HIS A 317 -1.96 26.56 21.68
C HIS A 317 -3.31 26.34 22.39
N GLY A 318 -4.08 27.41 22.49
CA GLY A 318 -5.33 27.43 23.23
C GLY A 318 -5.21 28.26 24.53
N ARG A 319 -6.33 28.40 25.25
CA ARG A 319 -6.41 29.11 26.54
C ARG A 319 -6.31 28.16 27.70
#